data_9264ca95fba750cc0fb24ac559ecfd6a
#
_entry.id   9264ca95fba750cc0fb24ac559ecfd6a
#
_cell.length_a   1.000
_cell.length_b   1.000
_cell.length_c   1.000
_cell.angle_alpha   90.00
_cell.angle_beta   90.00
_cell.angle_gamma   90.00
#
_symmetry.space_group_name_H-M   'P 1'
#
loop_
_entity.id
_entity.type
_entity.pdbx_description
1 polymer ?
#
loop_
_entity_poly.entity_id
_entity_poly.type
_entity_poly.pdbx_seq_one_letter_code
_entity_poly.pdbx_strand_id
1 'polypeptide(L)'
;MYDTAWADYTNGQWALAIQGFEAYIKTFPRSELTDDASFYIGQTHYAEGDFDEAIVAFEQVLLNYPDGDIVPEASYKRGLALDRLGETDRARTAFELVVNNYADHMMATLAQQALDRLSQQ
;
A
#
# COMPACT_ATOMS: atom_id res chain seq x y z
N MET A 1 -18.61 -6.25 7.70
CA MET A 1 -17.33 -6.93 7.47
C MET A 1 -16.17 -5.93 7.29
N TYR A 2 -16.27 -5.05 6.31
CA TYR A 2 -15.22 -4.05 6.07
C TYR A 2 -15.05 -3.10 7.26
N ASP A 3 -16.17 -2.58 7.78
CA ASP A 3 -16.12 -1.62 8.87
C ASP A 3 -15.50 -2.20 10.14
N THR A 4 -15.76 -3.47 10.43
CA THR A 4 -15.18 -4.16 11.58
C THR A 4 -13.68 -4.31 11.40
N ALA A 5 -13.23 -4.71 10.20
CA ALA A 5 -11.80 -4.84 9.90
C ALA A 5 -11.08 -3.48 10.01
N TRP A 6 -11.72 -2.41 9.52
CA TRP A 6 -11.20 -1.05 9.61
C TRP A 6 -11.07 -0.61 11.09
N ALA A 7 -12.09 -0.92 11.90
CA ALA A 7 -12.02 -0.62 13.32
C ALA A 7 -10.90 -1.39 14.02
N ASP A 8 -10.71 -2.66 13.68
CA ASP A 8 -9.61 -3.47 14.20
C ASP A 8 -8.26 -2.87 13.81
N TYR A 9 -8.13 -2.42 12.56
CA TYR A 9 -6.92 -1.76 12.09
C TYR A 9 -6.63 -0.50 12.91
N THR A 10 -7.62 0.37 13.08
CA THR A 10 -7.43 1.64 13.80
C THR A 10 -7.15 1.43 15.29
N ASN A 11 -7.58 0.30 15.83
CA ASN A 11 -7.35 -0.04 17.24
C ASN A 11 -6.08 -0.85 17.46
N GLY A 12 -5.29 -1.10 16.41
CA GLY A 12 -4.04 -1.83 16.54
C GLY A 12 -4.21 -3.34 16.64
N GLN A 13 -5.39 -3.85 16.33
CA GLN A 13 -5.67 -5.29 16.32
C GLN A 13 -5.30 -5.84 14.94
N TRP A 14 -3.99 -5.93 14.69
CA TRP A 14 -3.45 -6.21 13.35
C TRP A 14 -3.92 -7.55 12.79
N ALA A 15 -3.81 -8.62 13.58
CA ALA A 15 -4.19 -9.96 13.10
C ALA A 15 -5.68 -10.03 12.75
N LEU A 16 -6.53 -9.43 13.59
CA LEU A 16 -7.98 -9.40 13.33
C LEU A 16 -8.30 -8.56 12.11
N ALA A 17 -7.60 -7.44 11.93
CA ALA A 17 -7.80 -6.57 10.77
C ALA A 17 -7.49 -7.33 9.48
N ILE A 18 -6.36 -8.01 9.43
CA ILE A 18 -5.96 -8.79 8.24
C ILE A 18 -6.99 -9.86 7.94
N GLN A 19 -7.42 -10.62 8.95
CA GLN A 19 -8.43 -11.67 8.77
C GLN A 19 -9.74 -11.07 8.23
N GLY A 20 -10.15 -9.93 8.78
CA GLY A 20 -11.39 -9.27 8.36
C GLY A 20 -11.32 -8.76 6.93
N PHE A 21 -10.22 -8.12 6.54
CA PHE A 21 -10.06 -7.65 5.17
C PHE A 21 -9.96 -8.81 4.18
N GLU A 22 -9.26 -9.89 4.54
CA GLU A 22 -9.17 -11.07 3.68
C GLU A 22 -10.55 -11.71 3.49
N ALA A 23 -11.33 -11.82 4.57
CA ALA A 23 -12.68 -12.35 4.51
C ALA A 23 -13.58 -11.48 3.63
N TYR A 24 -13.42 -10.15 3.73
CA TYR A 24 -14.18 -9.22 2.91
C TYR A 24 -13.88 -9.42 1.42
N ILE A 25 -12.60 -9.51 1.05
CA ILE A 25 -12.18 -9.70 -0.34
C ILE A 25 -12.72 -11.02 -0.88
N LYS A 26 -12.66 -12.08 -0.07
CA LYS A 26 -13.15 -13.39 -0.48
C LYS A 26 -14.67 -13.37 -0.72
N THR A 27 -15.40 -12.66 0.12
CA THR A 27 -16.87 -12.59 0.04
C THR A 27 -17.31 -11.62 -1.06
N PHE A 28 -16.60 -10.50 -1.24
CA PHE A 28 -16.97 -9.44 -2.17
C PHE A 28 -15.77 -9.09 -3.07
N PRO A 29 -15.39 -9.99 -4.00
CA PRO A 29 -14.16 -9.77 -4.79
C PRO A 29 -14.22 -8.61 -5.77
N ARG A 30 -15.41 -8.02 -5.99
CA ARG A 30 -15.59 -6.94 -6.99
C ARG A 30 -16.41 -5.78 -6.46
N SER A 31 -16.42 -5.55 -5.15
CA SER A 31 -17.13 -4.39 -4.59
C SER A 31 -16.25 -3.14 -4.72
N GLU A 32 -16.85 -1.98 -4.49
CA GLU A 32 -16.13 -0.70 -4.51
C GLU A 32 -15.04 -0.62 -3.44
N LEU A 33 -15.17 -1.38 -2.36
CA LEU A 33 -14.21 -1.36 -1.25
C LEU A 33 -13.16 -2.47 -1.33
N THR A 34 -13.20 -3.31 -2.36
CA THR A 34 -12.31 -4.48 -2.43
C THR A 34 -10.85 -4.07 -2.62
N ASP A 35 -10.59 -3.08 -3.47
CA ASP A 35 -9.23 -2.58 -3.64
C ASP A 35 -8.73 -1.89 -2.36
N ASP A 36 -9.60 -1.15 -1.66
CA ASP A 36 -9.26 -0.54 -0.39
C ASP A 36 -8.93 -1.61 0.66
N ALA A 37 -9.73 -2.68 0.72
CA ALA A 37 -9.46 -3.78 1.65
C ALA A 37 -8.09 -4.41 1.38
N SER A 38 -7.76 -4.63 0.12
CA SER A 38 -6.45 -5.17 -0.27
C SER A 38 -5.33 -4.22 0.14
N PHE A 39 -5.52 -2.92 -0.07
CA PHE A 39 -4.56 -1.89 0.35
C PHE A 39 -4.35 -1.92 1.88
N TYR A 40 -5.43 -2.01 2.66
CA TYR A 40 -5.32 -2.01 4.12
C TYR A 40 -4.68 -3.28 4.69
N ILE A 41 -4.71 -4.39 3.97
CA ILE A 41 -3.89 -5.54 4.34
C ILE A 41 -2.41 -5.14 4.30
N GLY A 42 -1.98 -4.48 3.24
CA GLY A 42 -0.62 -3.97 3.13
C GLY A 42 -0.28 -2.96 4.22
N GLN A 43 -1.19 -2.02 4.49
CA GLN A 43 -1.01 -1.02 5.55
C GLN A 43 -0.88 -1.67 6.92
N THR A 44 -1.62 -2.73 7.17
CA THR A 44 -1.58 -3.44 8.44
C THR A 44 -0.22 -4.12 8.62
N HIS A 45 0.27 -4.80 7.59
CA HIS A 45 1.61 -5.39 7.63
C HIS A 45 2.68 -4.31 7.83
N TYR A 46 2.54 -3.18 7.15
CA TYR A 46 3.46 -2.05 7.30
C TYR A 46 3.47 -1.56 8.75
N ALA A 47 2.30 -1.41 9.36
CA ALA A 47 2.17 -0.96 10.74
C ALA A 47 2.80 -1.94 11.73
N GLU A 48 2.74 -3.24 11.43
CA GLU A 48 3.40 -4.28 12.24
C GLU A 48 4.91 -4.29 12.07
N GLY A 49 5.44 -3.64 11.05
CA GLY A 49 6.85 -3.71 10.71
C GLY A 49 7.19 -4.89 9.81
N ASP A 50 6.19 -5.59 9.29
CA ASP A 50 6.37 -6.71 8.36
C ASP A 50 6.45 -6.17 6.92
N PHE A 51 7.57 -5.54 6.61
CA PHE A 51 7.72 -4.80 5.34
C PHE A 51 7.73 -5.72 4.13
N ASP A 52 8.29 -6.93 4.24
CA ASP A 52 8.23 -7.91 3.14
C ASP A 52 6.79 -8.25 2.79
N GLU A 53 5.96 -8.54 3.80
CA GLU A 53 4.56 -8.86 3.58
C GLU A 53 3.77 -7.64 3.08
N ALA A 54 4.12 -6.46 3.57
CA ALA A 54 3.50 -5.23 3.11
C ALA A 54 3.76 -5.01 1.61
N ILE A 55 4.99 -5.23 1.16
CA ILE A 55 5.36 -5.09 -0.26
C ILE A 55 4.52 -6.04 -1.11
N VAL A 56 4.43 -7.30 -0.72
CA VAL A 56 3.63 -8.29 -1.45
C VAL A 56 2.17 -7.84 -1.54
N ALA A 57 1.60 -7.38 -0.43
CA ALA A 57 0.21 -6.95 -0.39
C ALA A 57 -0.04 -5.72 -1.28
N PHE A 58 0.86 -4.72 -1.24
CA PHE A 58 0.73 -3.56 -2.11
C PHE A 58 0.87 -3.93 -3.59
N GLU A 59 1.76 -4.86 -3.90
CA GLU A 59 1.91 -5.34 -5.28
C GLU A 59 0.66 -6.07 -5.76
N GLN A 60 -0.05 -6.77 -4.87
CA GLN A 60 -1.32 -7.39 -5.21
C GLN A 60 -2.38 -6.36 -5.59
N VAL A 61 -2.38 -5.20 -4.93
CA VAL A 61 -3.28 -4.09 -5.31
C VAL A 61 -3.00 -3.66 -6.75
N LEU A 62 -1.73 -3.46 -7.08
CA LEU A 62 -1.33 -3.02 -8.42
C LEU A 62 -1.66 -4.05 -9.48
N LEU A 63 -1.50 -5.32 -9.16
CA LEU A 63 -1.73 -6.41 -10.09
C LEU A 63 -3.22 -6.69 -10.31
N ASN A 64 -3.99 -6.70 -9.24
CA ASN A 64 -5.39 -7.13 -9.29
C ASN A 64 -6.38 -5.99 -9.55
N TYR A 65 -6.00 -4.75 -9.21
CA TYR A 65 -6.89 -3.58 -9.31
C TYR A 65 -6.15 -2.41 -9.96
N PRO A 66 -5.60 -2.58 -11.18
CA PRO A 66 -4.72 -1.57 -11.77
C PRO A 66 -5.41 -0.23 -12.06
N ASP A 67 -6.73 -0.22 -12.17
CA ASP A 67 -7.50 1.01 -12.40
C ASP A 67 -8.16 1.55 -11.13
N GLY A 68 -7.84 0.97 -9.97
CA GLY A 68 -8.42 1.39 -8.71
C GLY A 68 -7.91 2.75 -8.26
N ASP A 69 -8.77 3.51 -7.57
CA ASP A 69 -8.43 4.83 -7.06
C ASP A 69 -7.28 4.80 -6.05
N ILE A 70 -7.09 3.67 -5.39
CA ILE A 70 -6.07 3.51 -4.35
C ILE A 70 -4.68 3.16 -4.92
N VAL A 71 -4.56 2.91 -6.23
CA VAL A 71 -3.31 2.45 -6.84
C VAL A 71 -2.15 3.44 -6.64
N PRO A 72 -2.32 4.76 -6.81
CA PRO A 72 -1.21 5.67 -6.55
C PRO A 72 -0.69 5.58 -5.11
N GLU A 73 -1.61 5.45 -4.13
CA GLU A 73 -1.22 5.31 -2.73
C GLU A 73 -0.52 3.99 -2.47
N ALA A 74 -1.01 2.89 -3.05
CA ALA A 74 -0.38 1.58 -2.91
C ALA A 74 1.03 1.58 -3.52
N SER A 75 1.21 2.23 -4.67
CA SER A 75 2.52 2.35 -5.30
C SER A 75 3.49 3.14 -4.43
N TYR A 76 3.04 4.25 -3.86
CA TYR A 76 3.86 5.07 -2.98
C TYR A 76 4.23 4.30 -1.70
N LYS A 77 3.26 3.64 -1.08
CA LYS A 77 3.51 2.86 0.14
C LYS A 77 4.44 1.68 -0.11
N ARG A 78 4.36 1.06 -1.27
CA ARG A 78 5.31 0.02 -1.66
C ARG A 78 6.73 0.58 -1.66
N GLY A 79 6.91 1.78 -2.21
CA GLY A 79 8.20 2.45 -2.18
C GLY A 79 8.70 2.69 -0.76
N LEU A 80 7.82 3.14 0.13
CA LEU A 80 8.18 3.34 1.53
C LEU A 80 8.61 2.04 2.21
N ALA A 81 7.89 0.95 1.95
CA ALA A 81 8.23 -0.34 2.54
C ALA A 81 9.59 -0.85 2.04
N LEU A 82 9.87 -0.66 0.75
CA LEU A 82 11.18 -1.01 0.17
C LEU A 82 12.31 -0.20 0.82
N ASP A 83 12.05 1.09 1.05
CA ASP A 83 13.02 1.96 1.71
C ASP A 83 13.28 1.49 3.15
N ARG A 84 12.23 1.11 3.88
CA ARG A 84 12.37 0.60 5.25
C ARG A 84 13.19 -0.68 5.30
N LEU A 85 13.16 -1.50 4.25
CA LEU A 85 14.00 -2.70 4.15
C LEU A 85 15.43 -2.42 3.71
N GLY A 86 15.75 -1.17 3.36
CA GLY A 86 17.06 -0.83 2.85
C GLY A 86 17.26 -1.16 1.38
N GLU A 87 16.18 -1.49 0.67
CA GLU A 87 16.20 -1.77 -0.78
C GLU A 87 16.11 -0.45 -1.55
N THR A 88 17.16 0.36 -1.42
CA THR A 88 17.15 1.76 -1.89
C THR A 88 16.91 1.88 -3.39
N ASP A 89 17.55 1.04 -4.20
CA ASP A 89 17.37 1.13 -5.66
C ASP A 89 15.96 0.76 -6.09
N ARG A 90 15.38 -0.26 -5.47
CA ARG A 90 14.00 -0.66 -5.75
C ARG A 90 13.02 0.39 -5.27
N ALA A 91 13.29 1.00 -4.11
CA ALA A 91 12.47 2.10 -3.59
C ALA A 91 12.47 3.28 -4.55
N ARG A 92 13.65 3.64 -5.06
CA ARG A 92 13.77 4.74 -6.03
C ARG A 92 12.93 4.46 -7.27
N THR A 93 13.03 3.24 -7.83
CA THR A 93 12.23 2.85 -8.99
C THR A 93 10.74 2.95 -8.70
N ALA A 94 10.30 2.50 -7.51
CA ALA A 94 8.90 2.57 -7.12
C ALA A 94 8.39 4.02 -7.05
N PHE A 95 9.17 4.92 -6.45
CA PHE A 95 8.79 6.32 -6.36
C PHE A 95 8.77 6.99 -7.74
N GLU A 96 9.74 6.65 -8.60
CA GLU A 96 9.78 7.18 -9.97
C GLU A 96 8.53 6.77 -10.76
N LEU A 97 8.03 5.55 -10.56
CA LEU A 97 6.79 5.10 -11.19
C LEU A 97 5.61 5.98 -10.78
N VAL A 98 5.53 6.37 -9.51
CA VAL A 98 4.46 7.24 -9.03
C VAL A 98 4.54 8.62 -9.70
N VAL A 99 5.73 9.20 -9.73
CA VAL A 99 5.94 10.52 -10.34
C VAL A 99 5.61 10.48 -11.84
N ASN A 100 6.00 9.43 -12.54
CA ASN A 100 5.84 9.35 -13.99
C ASN A 100 4.41 8.97 -14.41
N ASN A 101 3.75 8.09 -13.65
CA ASN A 101 2.44 7.56 -14.03
C ASN A 101 1.27 8.31 -13.41
N TYR A 102 1.49 9.02 -12.31
CA TYR A 102 0.43 9.69 -11.55
C TYR A 102 0.82 11.14 -11.26
N ALA A 103 1.38 11.83 -12.26
CA ALA A 103 1.97 13.16 -12.11
C ALA A 103 1.01 14.19 -11.51
N ASP A 104 -0.28 14.06 -11.78
CA ASP A 104 -1.29 14.98 -11.28
C ASP A 104 -1.86 14.61 -9.91
N HIS A 105 -1.43 13.46 -9.36
CA HIS A 105 -1.93 12.98 -8.08
C HIS A 105 -1.04 13.51 -6.95
N MET A 106 -1.64 13.74 -5.76
CA MET A 106 -0.87 14.24 -4.61
C MET A 106 0.25 13.27 -4.21
N MET A 107 0.10 11.98 -4.49
CA MET A 107 1.14 11.00 -4.19
C MET A 107 2.42 11.27 -5.01
N ALA A 108 2.32 11.88 -6.19
CA ALA A 108 3.51 12.25 -6.96
C ALA A 108 4.37 13.27 -6.21
N THR A 109 3.75 14.23 -5.52
CA THR A 109 4.48 15.18 -4.69
C THR A 109 5.23 14.48 -3.55
N LEU A 110 4.55 13.55 -2.87
CA LEU A 110 5.17 12.80 -1.79
C LEU A 110 6.29 11.89 -2.31
N ALA A 111 6.08 11.26 -3.46
CA ALA A 111 7.08 10.41 -4.09
C ALA A 111 8.31 11.23 -4.50
N GLN A 112 8.10 12.44 -5.04
CA GLN A 112 9.23 13.31 -5.39
C GLN A 112 10.03 13.72 -4.16
N GLN A 113 9.34 14.03 -3.06
CA GLN A 113 10.01 14.33 -1.80
C GLN A 113 10.84 13.15 -1.31
N ALA A 114 10.31 11.94 -1.46
CA ALA A 114 11.03 10.73 -1.08
C ALA A 114 12.28 10.54 -1.96
N LEU A 115 12.16 10.77 -3.27
CA LEU A 115 13.30 10.71 -4.19
C LEU A 115 14.36 11.72 -3.83
N ASP A 116 13.96 12.95 -3.50
CA ASP A 116 14.89 14.00 -3.10
C ASP A 116 15.64 13.58 -1.83
N ARG A 117 14.94 13.00 -0.86
CA ARG A 117 15.57 12.50 0.36
C ARG A 117 16.57 11.38 0.07
N LEU A 118 16.21 10.43 -0.81
CA LEU A 118 17.10 9.32 -1.17
C LEU A 118 18.35 9.81 -1.88
N SER A 119 18.25 10.86 -2.68
CA SER A 119 19.40 11.39 -3.40
C SER A 119 20.41 12.11 -2.50
N GLN A 120 20.03 12.39 -1.25
CA GLN A 120 20.89 13.03 -0.27
C GLN A 120 21.66 12.04 0.60
N GLN A 121 21.45 10.75 0.41
CA GLN A 121 22.12 9.71 1.17
C GLN A 121 23.47 9.31 0.57
#